data_efe37b27a8f893bd9843be69cd36ae61
#
_entry.id   efe37b27a8f893bd9843be69cd36ae61
#
_cell.length_a   1.000
_cell.length_b   1.000
_cell.length_c   1.000
_cell.angle_alpha   90.00
_cell.angle_beta   90.00
_cell.angle_gamma   90.00
#
_symmetry.space_group_name_H-M   'P 1'
#
loop_
_entity.id
_entity.type
_entity.pdbx_description
1 polymer ?
#
loop_
_entity_poly.entity_id
_entity_poly.type
_entity_poly.pdbx_seq_one_letter_code
_entity_poly.pdbx_strand_id
1 'polypeptide(L)'
;NYIGHGCEIRGSILCNKAKLKNYVHIFENSIVGDNSIINERVVIKPNIKIWPQKTIEPLAIVDRNIIWGSKHSKSIFGEHGISGIINVDISPEFATRLGAAYGSIFKKGSKVVVSSTTSNSARMFKHAFISGILSVGVEVFNMSSLLTPLARHAINFLSVEGGIHIKLSEGNPNKLKVDFMDSKGASISRVTERKIENSFSREDFKRCSGDEICRLNNITDFKNYYVRS
;
A
#
# COMPACT_ATOMS: atom_id res chain seq x y z
N ASN A 1 24.04 17.17 12.56
CA ASN A 1 24.02 16.06 11.60
C ASN A 1 25.06 15.02 12.01
N TYR A 2 24.79 13.77 11.73
CA TYR A 2 25.72 12.66 11.87
C TYR A 2 26.05 12.11 10.49
N ILE A 3 27.31 11.96 10.17
CA ILE A 3 27.80 11.39 8.91
C ILE A 3 28.75 10.23 9.25
N GLY A 4 28.38 9.02 8.84
CA GLY A 4 29.12 7.81 9.05
C GLY A 4 30.37 7.69 8.17
N HIS A 5 31.14 6.63 8.39
CA HIS A 5 32.37 6.37 7.65
C HIS A 5 32.10 6.07 6.16
N GLY A 6 32.97 6.53 5.29
CA GLY A 6 32.92 6.22 3.84
C GLY A 6 31.72 6.81 3.10
N CYS A 7 31.07 7.86 3.64
CA CYS A 7 30.01 8.56 2.94
C CYS A 7 30.56 9.50 1.86
N GLU A 8 29.85 9.56 0.74
CA GLU A 8 30.13 10.48 -0.37
C GLU A 8 28.93 11.41 -0.56
N ILE A 9 29.14 12.72 -0.44
CA ILE A 9 28.09 13.74 -0.55
C ILE A 9 28.54 14.78 -1.57
N ARG A 10 27.79 14.87 -2.68
CA ARG A 10 28.12 15.77 -3.79
C ARG A 10 27.02 16.82 -3.93
N GLY A 11 27.36 18.11 -3.76
CA GLY A 11 26.50 19.24 -4.06
C GLY A 11 25.07 19.11 -3.52
N SER A 12 24.89 18.60 -2.28
CA SER A 12 23.61 18.24 -1.67
C SER A 12 23.41 19.01 -0.36
N ILE A 13 22.16 19.12 0.07
CA ILE A 13 21.78 19.77 1.33
C ILE A 13 21.34 18.72 2.34
N LEU A 14 21.99 18.72 3.51
CA LEU A 14 21.57 17.95 4.68
C LEU A 14 20.94 18.91 5.70
N CYS A 15 19.63 18.79 5.91
CA CYS A 15 18.92 19.59 6.90
C CYS A 15 19.24 19.13 8.34
N ASN A 16 18.58 19.72 9.33
CA ASN A 16 18.93 19.53 10.74
C ASN A 16 18.76 18.07 11.22
N LYS A 17 19.72 17.63 12.04
CA LYS A 17 19.67 16.30 12.69
C LYS A 17 19.52 15.11 11.71
N ALA A 18 19.87 15.28 10.45
CA ALA A 18 19.97 14.17 9.51
C ALA A 18 21.09 13.20 9.95
N LYS A 19 20.83 11.90 9.85
CA LYS A 19 21.78 10.84 10.21
C LYS A 19 22.07 9.98 8.98
N LEU A 20 23.29 10.06 8.49
CA LEU A 20 23.82 9.17 7.44
C LEU A 20 24.63 8.06 8.10
N LYS A 21 24.27 6.82 7.85
CA LYS A 21 25.06 5.67 8.26
C LYS A 21 26.26 5.46 7.32
N ASN A 22 26.97 4.35 7.43
CA ASN A 22 28.21 4.13 6.69
C ASN A 22 27.95 3.90 5.18
N TYR A 23 28.89 4.37 4.36
CA TYR A 23 28.91 4.15 2.90
C TYR A 23 27.66 4.64 2.16
N VAL A 24 27.08 5.75 2.58
CA VAL A 24 25.97 6.41 1.90
C VAL A 24 26.51 7.31 0.80
N HIS A 25 25.93 7.21 -0.41
CA HIS A 25 26.24 8.08 -1.54
C HIS A 25 25.06 8.98 -1.85
N ILE A 26 25.28 10.30 -1.83
CA ILE A 26 24.27 11.31 -2.17
C ILE A 26 24.80 12.14 -3.33
N PHE A 27 24.08 12.11 -4.44
CA PHE A 27 24.46 12.84 -5.65
C PHE A 27 23.84 14.24 -5.69
N GLU A 28 24.24 15.02 -6.70
CA GLU A 28 24.07 16.47 -6.81
C GLU A 28 22.60 16.91 -6.72
N ASN A 29 22.39 18.12 -6.19
CA ASN A 29 21.08 18.79 -6.06
C ASN A 29 20.05 18.00 -5.22
N SER A 30 20.51 17.06 -4.38
CA SER A 30 19.63 16.31 -3.51
C SER A 30 19.48 17.00 -2.15
N ILE A 31 18.32 16.83 -1.53
CA ILE A 31 18.01 17.44 -0.22
C ILE A 31 17.54 16.33 0.72
N VAL A 32 18.18 16.23 1.88
CA VAL A 32 17.75 15.33 2.97
C VAL A 32 17.14 16.16 4.08
N GLY A 33 15.85 15.99 4.32
CA GLY A 33 15.06 16.73 5.30
C GLY A 33 15.41 16.41 6.75
N ASP A 34 14.92 17.26 7.66
CA ASP A 34 15.20 17.20 9.10
C ASP A 34 14.87 15.82 9.72
N ASN A 35 15.69 15.41 10.70
CA ASN A 35 15.51 14.19 11.48
C ASN A 35 15.40 12.90 10.62
N SER A 36 15.87 12.91 9.38
CA SER A 36 15.88 11.74 8.51
C SER A 36 17.07 10.82 8.81
N ILE A 37 16.86 9.51 8.63
CA ILE A 37 17.87 8.47 8.83
C ILE A 37 18.10 7.76 7.50
N ILE A 38 19.32 7.85 7.00
CA ILE A 38 19.76 7.15 5.80
C ILE A 38 20.67 6.01 6.25
N ASN A 39 20.19 4.77 6.08
CA ASN A 39 20.93 3.60 6.52
C ASN A 39 22.09 3.25 5.57
N GLU A 40 22.82 2.16 5.91
CA GLU A 40 24.07 1.81 5.26
C GLU A 40 23.93 1.53 3.77
N ARG A 41 24.93 1.95 2.99
CA ARG A 41 25.05 1.69 1.56
C ARG A 41 23.85 2.13 0.73
N VAL A 42 23.15 3.16 1.18
CA VAL A 42 22.08 3.80 0.40
C VAL A 42 22.71 4.68 -0.68
N VAL A 43 22.11 4.65 -1.86
CA VAL A 43 22.45 5.52 -2.98
C VAL A 43 21.28 6.44 -3.28
N ILE A 44 21.47 7.76 -3.14
CA ILE A 44 20.48 8.78 -3.49
C ILE A 44 20.92 9.41 -4.81
N LYS A 45 20.10 9.22 -5.86
CA LYS A 45 20.35 9.76 -7.20
C LYS A 45 20.24 11.29 -7.23
N PRO A 46 20.76 11.96 -8.28
CA PRO A 46 20.67 13.41 -8.41
C PRO A 46 19.23 13.95 -8.40
N ASN A 47 19.06 15.19 -7.92
CA ASN A 47 17.79 15.93 -7.87
C ASN A 47 16.70 15.31 -6.98
N ILE A 48 17.07 14.49 -6.01
CA ILE A 48 16.12 13.83 -5.11
C ILE A 48 15.87 14.68 -3.87
N LYS A 49 14.59 14.81 -3.49
CA LYS A 49 14.15 15.46 -2.27
C LYS A 49 13.57 14.42 -1.31
N ILE A 50 14.23 14.25 -0.16
CA ILE A 50 13.75 13.44 0.95
C ILE A 50 13.19 14.38 2.00
N TRP A 51 11.88 14.28 2.25
CA TRP A 51 11.21 15.13 3.23
C TRP A 51 11.59 14.75 4.67
N PRO A 52 11.32 15.62 5.66
CA PRO A 52 11.68 15.38 7.05
C PRO A 52 11.14 14.07 7.62
N GLN A 53 11.85 13.53 8.64
CA GLN A 53 11.45 12.36 9.41
C GLN A 53 11.32 11.06 8.58
N LYS A 54 12.14 10.90 7.54
CA LYS A 54 12.19 9.69 6.71
C LYS A 54 13.28 8.75 7.16
N THR A 55 13.01 7.44 7.05
CA THR A 55 14.00 6.40 7.24
C THR A 55 14.17 5.62 5.93
N ILE A 56 15.37 5.63 5.38
CA ILE A 56 15.72 4.88 4.17
C ILE A 56 16.38 3.58 4.60
N GLU A 57 15.86 2.46 4.12
CA GLU A 57 16.38 1.13 4.45
C GLU A 57 17.78 0.89 3.85
N PRO A 58 18.59 0.01 4.45
CA PRO A 58 19.93 -0.31 3.94
C PRO A 58 19.88 -0.81 2.49
N LEU A 59 20.93 -0.51 1.73
CA LEU A 59 21.10 -0.93 0.33
C LEU A 59 20.03 -0.39 -0.65
N ALA A 60 19.19 0.54 -0.25
CA ALA A 60 18.20 1.13 -1.12
C ALA A 60 18.83 2.07 -2.15
N ILE A 61 18.28 2.07 -3.38
CA ILE A 61 18.56 3.07 -4.40
C ILE A 61 17.36 4.00 -4.50
N VAL A 62 17.55 5.27 -4.13
CA VAL A 62 16.50 6.28 -4.15
C VAL A 62 16.59 7.03 -5.47
N ASP A 63 15.63 6.81 -6.36
CA ASP A 63 15.55 7.37 -7.70
C ASP A 63 14.37 8.33 -7.92
N ARG A 64 13.60 8.60 -6.86
CA ARG A 64 12.47 9.53 -6.85
C ARG A 64 12.32 10.23 -5.51
N ASN A 65 11.61 11.36 -5.50
CA ASN A 65 11.36 12.11 -4.28
C ASN A 65 10.57 11.29 -3.26
N ILE A 66 11.01 11.34 -1.99
CA ILE A 66 10.33 10.69 -0.87
C ILE A 66 9.60 11.77 -0.07
N ILE A 67 8.33 11.96 -0.40
CA ILE A 67 7.46 12.95 0.21
C ILE A 67 6.59 12.29 1.26
N TRP A 68 5.96 11.19 0.91
CA TRP A 68 5.06 10.41 1.75
C TRP A 68 5.73 9.12 2.24
N GLY A 69 5.24 8.61 3.39
CA GLY A 69 5.79 7.41 4.01
C GLY A 69 6.98 7.69 4.95
N SER A 70 7.05 6.96 6.05
CA SER A 70 8.15 7.04 7.02
C SER A 70 9.34 6.17 6.62
N LYS A 71 9.12 5.17 5.76
CA LYS A 71 10.14 4.20 5.33
C LYS A 71 10.13 4.04 3.82
N HIS A 72 11.30 3.98 3.22
CA HIS A 72 11.48 3.49 1.85
C HIS A 72 11.91 2.02 1.92
N SER A 73 10.94 1.11 1.74
CA SER A 73 11.15 -0.33 1.77
C SER A 73 11.17 -0.90 0.34
N LYS A 74 11.96 -1.96 0.13
CA LYS A 74 11.97 -2.72 -1.12
C LYS A 74 10.65 -3.44 -1.41
N SER A 75 9.87 -3.75 -0.37
CA SER A 75 8.62 -4.49 -0.45
C SER A 75 7.49 -3.68 0.18
N ILE A 76 6.35 -3.62 -0.50
CA ILE A 76 5.12 -3.02 0.01
C ILE A 76 4.44 -3.98 0.99
N PHE A 77 4.52 -5.29 0.70
CA PHE A 77 3.96 -6.34 1.56
C PHE A 77 4.92 -6.70 2.69
N GLY A 78 4.39 -6.70 3.91
CA GLY A 78 5.04 -7.24 5.09
C GLY A 78 4.66 -8.71 5.31
N GLU A 79 4.92 -9.21 6.52
CA GLU A 79 4.62 -10.60 6.91
C GLU A 79 3.12 -10.92 6.88
N HIS A 80 2.28 -9.92 7.18
CA HIS A 80 0.83 -10.08 7.29
C HIS A 80 0.08 -9.03 6.45
N GLY A 81 0.38 -8.94 5.15
CA GLY A 81 -0.22 -7.94 4.28
C GLY A 81 0.47 -6.58 4.35
N ILE A 82 -0.25 -5.51 4.08
CA ILE A 82 0.29 -4.15 4.07
C ILE A 82 -0.09 -3.44 5.35
N SER A 83 0.86 -2.76 5.98
CA SER A 83 0.58 -1.93 7.15
C SER A 83 1.41 -0.65 7.15
N GLY A 84 0.80 0.45 7.61
CA GLY A 84 1.47 1.74 7.67
C GLY A 84 0.67 2.79 8.44
N ILE A 85 1.33 3.89 8.77
CA ILE A 85 0.70 5.03 9.44
C ILE A 85 -0.21 5.75 8.44
N ILE A 86 -1.43 6.02 8.87
CA ILE A 86 -2.47 6.69 8.10
C ILE A 86 -1.98 8.08 7.67
N ASN A 87 -2.17 8.42 6.38
CA ASN A 87 -1.75 9.68 5.75
C ASN A 87 -0.25 9.98 5.80
N VAL A 88 0.57 9.01 6.24
CA VAL A 88 2.03 9.09 6.23
C VAL A 88 2.60 7.99 5.34
N ASP A 89 2.41 6.73 5.70
CA ASP A 89 2.85 5.57 4.91
C ASP A 89 1.80 5.16 3.88
N ILE A 90 0.52 5.23 4.27
CA ILE A 90 -0.63 4.89 3.43
C ILE A 90 -1.53 6.11 3.30
N SER A 91 -1.54 6.73 2.12
CA SER A 91 -2.47 7.81 1.76
C SER A 91 -3.63 7.27 0.91
N PRO A 92 -4.73 8.03 0.73
CA PRO A 92 -5.82 7.64 -0.18
C PRO A 92 -5.35 7.43 -1.62
N GLU A 93 -4.41 8.23 -2.12
CA GLU A 93 -3.83 8.10 -3.46
C GLU A 93 -3.03 6.79 -3.58
N PHE A 94 -2.23 6.45 -2.56
CA PHE A 94 -1.52 5.18 -2.48
C PHE A 94 -2.51 4.01 -2.51
N ALA A 95 -3.58 4.07 -1.73
CA ALA A 95 -4.61 3.03 -1.67
C ALA A 95 -5.34 2.86 -3.02
N THR A 96 -5.65 3.96 -3.71
CA THR A 96 -6.28 3.93 -5.04
C THR A 96 -5.35 3.28 -6.06
N ARG A 97 -4.08 3.66 -6.10
CA ARG A 97 -3.08 3.05 -7.00
C ARG A 97 -2.87 1.57 -6.69
N LEU A 98 -2.81 1.22 -5.41
CA LEU A 98 -2.66 -0.17 -4.99
C LEU A 98 -3.92 -1.00 -5.31
N GLY A 99 -5.10 -0.42 -5.20
CA GLY A 99 -6.36 -1.00 -5.66
C GLY A 99 -6.35 -1.30 -7.16
N ALA A 100 -5.84 -0.36 -7.98
CA ALA A 100 -5.67 -0.57 -9.42
C ALA A 100 -4.63 -1.66 -9.72
N ALA A 101 -3.50 -1.70 -9.00
CA ALA A 101 -2.51 -2.75 -9.14
C ALA A 101 -3.06 -4.14 -8.78
N TYR A 102 -3.83 -4.23 -7.68
CA TYR A 102 -4.50 -5.46 -7.27
C TYR A 102 -5.55 -5.89 -8.30
N GLY A 103 -6.40 -4.97 -8.78
CA GLY A 103 -7.39 -5.29 -9.80
C GLY A 103 -6.75 -5.75 -11.11
N SER A 104 -5.59 -5.21 -11.48
CA SER A 104 -4.88 -5.56 -12.72
C SER A 104 -4.35 -6.99 -12.80
N ILE A 105 -4.27 -7.71 -11.68
CA ILE A 105 -3.91 -9.14 -11.71
C ILE A 105 -5.05 -10.05 -12.15
N PHE A 106 -6.28 -9.55 -12.15
CA PHE A 106 -7.48 -10.29 -12.57
C PHE A 106 -7.84 -9.99 -14.03
N LYS A 107 -8.77 -10.77 -14.55
CA LYS A 107 -9.39 -10.50 -15.85
C LYS A 107 -10.47 -9.43 -15.70
N LYS A 108 -10.75 -8.68 -16.75
CA LYS A 108 -11.91 -7.77 -16.78
C LYS A 108 -13.20 -8.55 -16.48
N GLY A 109 -14.09 -7.96 -15.70
CA GLY A 109 -15.31 -8.60 -15.24
C GLY A 109 -15.16 -9.59 -14.08
N SER A 110 -13.94 -9.86 -13.62
CA SER A 110 -13.73 -10.60 -12.37
C SER A 110 -14.37 -9.88 -11.19
N LYS A 111 -14.69 -10.62 -10.15
CA LYS A 111 -15.41 -10.13 -8.96
C LYS A 111 -14.54 -10.21 -7.73
N VAL A 112 -14.53 -9.18 -6.91
CA VAL A 112 -13.78 -9.16 -5.65
C VAL A 112 -14.61 -8.57 -4.52
N VAL A 113 -14.35 -9.01 -3.30
CA VAL A 113 -14.93 -8.46 -2.08
C VAL A 113 -14.04 -7.36 -1.53
N VAL A 114 -14.60 -6.23 -1.15
CA VAL A 114 -13.90 -5.20 -0.37
C VAL A 114 -14.69 -4.90 0.90
N SER A 115 -14.04 -5.04 2.04
CA SER A 115 -14.63 -4.86 3.36
C SER A 115 -13.73 -4.06 4.28
N SER A 116 -14.30 -3.51 5.34
CA SER A 116 -13.52 -2.82 6.38
C SER A 116 -14.12 -3.03 7.77
N THR A 117 -13.37 -2.70 8.82
CA THR A 117 -13.92 -2.51 10.16
C THR A 117 -14.74 -1.22 10.24
N THR A 118 -15.37 -0.99 11.39
CA THR A 118 -16.29 0.16 11.62
C THR A 118 -15.62 1.52 11.68
N SER A 119 -14.28 1.60 11.75
CA SER A 119 -13.57 2.88 11.90
C SER A 119 -13.73 3.77 10.65
N ASN A 120 -13.81 5.08 10.87
CA ASN A 120 -13.92 6.06 9.77
C ASN A 120 -12.73 6.00 8.82
N SER A 121 -11.52 5.85 9.37
CA SER A 121 -10.29 5.71 8.57
C SER A 121 -10.35 4.46 7.68
N ALA A 122 -10.70 3.29 8.23
CA ALA A 122 -10.79 2.06 7.44
C ALA A 122 -11.86 2.19 6.34
N ARG A 123 -13.00 2.86 6.60
CA ARG A 123 -14.03 3.14 5.59
C ARG A 123 -13.54 4.08 4.50
N MET A 124 -12.83 5.14 4.85
CA MET A 124 -12.23 6.06 3.87
C MET A 124 -11.29 5.31 2.93
N PHE A 125 -10.37 4.52 3.46
CA PHE A 125 -9.45 3.73 2.65
C PHE A 125 -10.16 2.65 1.84
N LYS A 126 -11.24 2.05 2.36
CA LYS A 126 -12.09 1.12 1.60
C LYS A 126 -12.58 1.76 0.31
N HIS A 127 -13.10 2.98 0.35
CA HIS A 127 -13.55 3.68 -0.85
C HIS A 127 -12.41 4.00 -1.82
N ALA A 128 -11.24 4.36 -1.31
CA ALA A 128 -10.05 4.57 -2.14
C ALA A 128 -9.63 3.30 -2.90
N PHE A 129 -9.59 2.15 -2.23
CA PHE A 129 -9.33 0.85 -2.87
C PHE A 129 -10.39 0.50 -3.91
N ILE A 130 -11.68 0.68 -3.58
CA ILE A 130 -12.80 0.42 -4.49
C ILE A 130 -12.64 1.22 -5.79
N SER A 131 -12.36 2.52 -5.69
CA SER A 131 -12.14 3.38 -6.86
C SER A 131 -11.01 2.87 -7.76
N GLY A 132 -9.90 2.44 -7.16
CA GLY A 132 -8.78 1.85 -7.89
C GLY A 132 -9.15 0.56 -8.61
N ILE A 133 -9.86 -0.35 -7.95
CA ILE A 133 -10.27 -1.65 -8.51
C ILE A 133 -11.27 -1.48 -9.66
N LEU A 134 -12.27 -0.63 -9.49
CA LEU A 134 -13.26 -0.34 -10.54
C LEU A 134 -12.61 0.25 -11.79
N SER A 135 -11.56 1.08 -11.63
CA SER A 135 -10.88 1.73 -12.75
C SER A 135 -10.13 0.78 -13.69
N VAL A 136 -10.01 -0.48 -13.33
CA VAL A 136 -9.37 -1.54 -14.14
C VAL A 136 -10.37 -2.61 -14.59
N GLY A 137 -11.68 -2.32 -14.49
CA GLY A 137 -12.75 -3.18 -15.01
C GLY A 137 -12.98 -4.45 -14.16
N VAL A 138 -12.80 -4.37 -12.86
CA VAL A 138 -13.12 -5.45 -11.90
C VAL A 138 -14.33 -5.05 -11.08
N GLU A 139 -15.31 -5.95 -10.98
CA GLU A 139 -16.55 -5.75 -10.24
C GLU A 139 -16.30 -5.86 -8.73
N VAL A 140 -16.90 -4.97 -7.95
CA VAL A 140 -16.68 -4.92 -6.51
C VAL A 140 -17.95 -5.22 -5.73
N PHE A 141 -17.87 -6.17 -4.83
CA PHE A 141 -18.83 -6.41 -3.77
C PHE A 141 -18.38 -5.65 -2.51
N ASN A 142 -18.98 -4.46 -2.33
CA ASN A 142 -18.71 -3.59 -1.18
C ASN A 142 -19.48 -4.10 0.03
N MET A 143 -18.79 -4.75 0.93
CA MET A 143 -19.39 -5.24 2.17
C MET A 143 -19.52 -4.11 3.18
N SER A 144 -20.57 -4.20 4.00
CA SER A 144 -20.68 -3.41 5.24
C SER A 144 -19.50 -3.71 6.18
N SER A 145 -19.46 -3.08 7.33
CA SER A 145 -18.39 -3.33 8.30
C SER A 145 -18.40 -4.78 8.78
N LEU A 146 -17.30 -5.49 8.57
CA LEU A 146 -17.11 -6.90 8.92
C LEU A 146 -15.88 -7.10 9.82
N LEU A 147 -15.88 -8.20 10.53
CA LEU A 147 -14.67 -8.76 11.15
C LEU A 147 -13.90 -9.59 10.12
N THR A 148 -12.60 -9.76 10.30
CA THR A 148 -11.74 -10.51 9.38
C THR A 148 -12.26 -11.92 9.03
N PRO A 149 -12.76 -12.75 9.98
CA PRO A 149 -13.30 -14.07 9.65
C PRO A 149 -14.51 -14.01 8.72
N LEU A 150 -15.40 -13.03 8.94
CA LEU A 150 -16.58 -12.83 8.08
C LEU A 150 -16.20 -12.36 6.67
N ALA A 151 -15.18 -11.51 6.57
CA ALA A 151 -14.65 -11.08 5.28
C ALA A 151 -14.07 -12.25 4.47
N ARG A 152 -13.36 -13.16 5.13
CA ARG A 152 -12.85 -14.41 4.53
C ARG A 152 -13.98 -15.34 4.08
N HIS A 153 -14.99 -15.50 4.91
CA HIS A 153 -16.15 -16.31 4.58
C HIS A 153 -16.95 -15.75 3.40
N ALA A 154 -17.09 -14.42 3.32
CA ALA A 154 -17.79 -13.74 2.23
C ALA A 154 -17.21 -14.06 0.85
N ILE A 155 -15.90 -14.22 0.73
CA ILE A 155 -15.22 -14.57 -0.52
C ILE A 155 -15.69 -15.93 -1.03
N ASN A 156 -15.69 -16.94 -0.14
CA ASN A 156 -16.16 -18.28 -0.47
C ASN A 156 -17.65 -18.30 -0.77
N PHE A 157 -18.45 -17.65 0.06
CA PHE A 157 -19.91 -17.61 -0.07
C PHE A 157 -20.37 -16.96 -1.39
N LEU A 158 -19.72 -15.88 -1.80
CA LEU A 158 -20.01 -15.17 -3.04
C LEU A 158 -19.28 -15.75 -4.25
N SER A 159 -18.42 -16.75 -4.06
CA SER A 159 -17.62 -17.39 -5.11
C SER A 159 -16.88 -16.38 -5.97
N VAL A 160 -16.18 -15.41 -5.32
CA VAL A 160 -15.40 -14.38 -5.99
C VAL A 160 -13.91 -14.73 -6.04
N GLU A 161 -13.17 -14.06 -6.92
CA GLU A 161 -11.75 -14.37 -7.19
C GLU A 161 -10.78 -13.91 -6.09
N GLY A 162 -11.24 -13.05 -5.17
CA GLY A 162 -10.42 -12.60 -4.05
C GLY A 162 -11.07 -11.47 -3.26
N GLY A 163 -10.29 -10.85 -2.36
CA GLY A 163 -10.81 -9.74 -1.59
C GLY A 163 -9.76 -8.94 -0.83
N ILE A 164 -10.19 -7.78 -0.35
CA ILE A 164 -9.42 -6.88 0.50
C ILE A 164 -10.20 -6.61 1.77
N HIS A 165 -9.53 -6.69 2.92
CA HIS A 165 -10.09 -6.30 4.20
C HIS A 165 -9.21 -5.24 4.87
N ILE A 166 -9.81 -4.11 5.22
CA ILE A 166 -9.12 -2.95 5.78
C ILE A 166 -9.51 -2.80 7.26
N LYS A 167 -8.50 -2.73 8.11
CA LYS A 167 -8.67 -2.57 9.57
C LYS A 167 -7.59 -1.70 10.18
N LEU A 168 -7.80 -1.26 11.40
CA LEU A 168 -6.75 -0.64 12.20
C LEU A 168 -5.89 -1.72 12.85
N SER A 169 -4.63 -1.40 13.09
CA SER A 169 -3.72 -2.27 13.83
C SER A 169 -4.13 -2.29 15.32
N GLU A 170 -4.09 -3.45 15.94
CA GLU A 170 -4.33 -3.58 17.36
C GLU A 170 -3.34 -2.71 18.15
N GLY A 171 -3.86 -1.97 19.14
CA GLY A 171 -3.07 -1.08 19.98
C GLY A 171 -2.58 0.22 19.31
N ASN A 172 -2.85 0.45 18.02
CA ASN A 172 -2.46 1.70 17.36
C ASN A 172 -3.54 2.19 16.38
N PRO A 173 -4.40 3.14 16.80
CA PRO A 173 -5.50 3.66 15.97
C PRO A 173 -5.02 4.49 14.76
N ASN A 174 -3.75 4.90 14.73
CA ASN A 174 -3.17 5.65 13.62
C ASN A 174 -2.49 4.73 12.58
N LYS A 175 -2.49 3.41 12.79
CA LYS A 175 -1.86 2.45 11.88
C LYS A 175 -2.92 1.61 11.19
N LEU A 176 -2.94 1.70 9.86
CA LEU A 176 -3.78 0.88 8.99
C LEU A 176 -3.14 -0.48 8.76
N LYS A 177 -3.97 -1.51 8.64
CA LYS A 177 -3.59 -2.83 8.15
C LYS A 177 -4.55 -3.26 7.05
N VAL A 178 -4.00 -3.76 5.96
CA VAL A 178 -4.74 -4.19 4.78
C VAL A 178 -4.39 -5.65 4.50
N ASP A 179 -5.38 -6.52 4.63
CA ASP A 179 -5.26 -7.95 4.35
C ASP A 179 -5.75 -8.21 2.93
N PHE A 180 -4.96 -8.91 2.12
CA PHE A 180 -5.32 -9.36 0.78
C PHE A 180 -5.61 -10.87 0.82
N MET A 181 -6.69 -11.27 0.17
CA MET A 181 -7.20 -12.65 0.22
C MET A 181 -7.40 -13.20 -1.19
N ASP A 182 -7.14 -14.49 -1.34
CA ASP A 182 -7.40 -15.24 -2.57
C ASP A 182 -8.86 -15.74 -2.66
N SER A 183 -9.19 -16.48 -3.70
CA SER A 183 -10.53 -17.06 -3.93
C SER A 183 -11.00 -18.04 -2.86
N LYS A 184 -10.12 -18.52 -2.00
CA LYS A 184 -10.43 -19.40 -0.86
C LYS A 184 -10.54 -18.63 0.46
N GLY A 185 -10.45 -17.28 0.44
CA GLY A 185 -10.41 -16.46 1.65
C GLY A 185 -9.11 -16.59 2.46
N ALA A 186 -8.09 -17.27 1.93
CA ALA A 186 -6.76 -17.34 2.52
C ALA A 186 -5.95 -16.10 2.15
N SER A 187 -4.85 -15.84 2.87
CA SER A 187 -3.93 -14.77 2.49
C SER A 187 -3.27 -15.09 1.15
N ILE A 188 -3.11 -14.09 0.29
CA ILE A 188 -2.48 -14.29 -1.03
C ILE A 188 -1.06 -14.81 -0.91
N SER A 189 -0.63 -15.54 -1.93
CA SER A 189 0.73 -16.10 -2.00
C SER A 189 1.78 -15.02 -2.26
N ARG A 190 3.04 -15.27 -1.88
CA ARG A 190 4.19 -14.41 -2.20
C ARG A 190 4.35 -14.12 -3.70
N VAL A 191 3.96 -15.07 -4.55
CA VAL A 191 3.96 -14.89 -6.00
C VAL A 191 2.94 -13.82 -6.40
N THR A 192 1.76 -13.85 -5.82
CA THR A 192 0.70 -12.86 -6.05
C THR A 192 1.09 -11.49 -5.50
N GLU A 193 1.68 -11.43 -4.29
CA GLU A 193 2.21 -10.19 -3.72
C GLU A 193 3.22 -9.51 -4.68
N ARG A 194 4.18 -10.27 -5.20
CA ARG A 194 5.18 -9.77 -6.17
C ARG A 194 4.54 -9.26 -7.47
N LYS A 195 3.48 -9.92 -7.96
CA LYS A 195 2.76 -9.43 -9.16
C LYS A 195 2.11 -8.07 -8.90
N ILE A 196 1.49 -7.89 -7.72
CA ILE A 196 0.88 -6.62 -7.32
C ILE A 196 1.96 -5.54 -7.16
N GLU A 197 3.08 -5.85 -6.49
CA GLU A 197 4.20 -4.92 -6.30
C GLU A 197 4.82 -4.48 -7.63
N ASN A 198 5.00 -5.40 -8.56
CA ASN A 198 5.52 -5.09 -9.89
C ASN A 198 4.58 -4.18 -10.67
N SER A 199 3.27 -4.48 -10.67
CA SER A 199 2.26 -3.62 -11.29
C SER A 199 2.23 -2.23 -10.65
N PHE A 200 2.27 -2.18 -9.32
CA PHE A 200 2.29 -0.92 -8.57
C PHE A 200 3.53 -0.07 -8.88
N SER A 201 4.72 -0.69 -8.86
CA SER A 201 5.99 0.01 -9.06
C SER A 201 6.17 0.52 -10.50
N ARG A 202 5.67 -0.22 -11.48
CA ARG A 202 5.71 0.17 -12.90
C ARG A 202 4.57 1.11 -13.29
N GLU A 203 3.56 1.28 -12.42
CA GLU A 203 2.30 1.97 -12.73
C GLU A 203 1.57 1.40 -13.96
N ASP A 204 1.83 0.13 -14.26
CA ASP A 204 1.25 -0.61 -15.37
C ASP A 204 -0.12 -1.15 -14.97
N PHE A 205 -1.11 -0.25 -14.90
CA PHE A 205 -2.49 -0.60 -14.57
C PHE A 205 -3.29 -0.81 -15.85
N LYS A 206 -4.01 -1.94 -15.92
CA LYS A 206 -4.90 -2.27 -17.04
C LYS A 206 -6.19 -1.44 -16.98
N ARG A 207 -6.06 -0.11 -17.15
CA ARG A 207 -7.21 0.79 -17.12
C ARG A 207 -8.26 0.39 -18.18
N CYS A 208 -9.53 0.50 -17.81
CA CYS A 208 -10.65 0.30 -18.73
C CYS A 208 -11.24 1.64 -19.19
N SER A 209 -11.97 1.63 -20.30
CA SER A 209 -12.77 2.78 -20.76
C SER A 209 -13.98 3.02 -19.85
N GLY A 210 -14.60 4.19 -19.94
CA GLY A 210 -15.71 4.57 -19.05
C GLY A 210 -16.92 3.64 -19.13
N ASP A 211 -17.20 3.09 -20.31
CA ASP A 211 -18.27 2.12 -20.58
C ASP A 211 -17.95 0.70 -20.06
N GLU A 212 -16.69 0.40 -19.81
CA GLU A 212 -16.23 -0.88 -19.27
C GLU A 212 -16.11 -0.88 -17.73
N ILE A 213 -16.38 0.25 -17.07
CA ILE A 213 -16.35 0.31 -15.61
C ILE A 213 -17.43 -0.62 -15.04
N CYS A 214 -17.01 -1.59 -14.25
CA CYS A 214 -17.89 -2.58 -13.65
C CYS A 214 -18.75 -2.01 -12.50
N ARG A 215 -19.74 -2.78 -12.08
CA ARG A 215 -20.69 -2.38 -11.03
C ARG A 215 -20.03 -2.40 -9.64
N LEU A 216 -20.53 -1.50 -8.79
CA LEU A 216 -20.33 -1.53 -7.34
C LEU A 216 -21.59 -2.09 -6.69
N ASN A 217 -21.50 -3.32 -6.16
CA ASN A 217 -22.61 -3.98 -5.48
C ASN A 217 -22.48 -3.79 -3.97
N ASN A 218 -23.42 -3.07 -3.36
CA ASN A 218 -23.43 -2.86 -1.93
C ASN A 218 -24.16 -3.98 -1.21
N ILE A 219 -23.48 -4.70 -0.30
CA ILE A 219 -24.05 -5.77 0.52
C ILE A 219 -24.06 -5.32 1.98
N THR A 220 -25.22 -5.02 2.50
CA THR A 220 -25.39 -4.42 3.83
C THR A 220 -25.58 -5.45 4.95
N ASP A 221 -26.21 -6.58 4.66
CA ASP A 221 -26.72 -7.53 5.68
C ASP A 221 -26.01 -8.89 5.71
N PHE A 222 -24.77 -8.97 5.23
CA PHE A 222 -24.03 -10.24 5.15
C PHE A 222 -23.91 -10.96 6.51
N LYS A 223 -23.87 -10.19 7.61
CA LYS A 223 -23.83 -10.74 8.98
C LYS A 223 -25.01 -11.67 9.28
N ASN A 224 -26.21 -11.32 8.79
CA ASN A 224 -27.42 -12.12 9.00
C ASN A 224 -27.43 -13.41 8.15
N TYR A 225 -26.79 -13.38 6.98
CA TYR A 225 -26.61 -14.60 6.19
C TYR A 225 -25.67 -15.60 6.86
N TYR A 226 -24.59 -15.13 7.45
CA TYR A 226 -23.61 -15.98 8.15
C TYR A 226 -24.19 -16.67 9.39
N VAL A 227 -25.08 -16.00 10.14
CA VAL A 227 -25.69 -16.57 11.35
C VAL A 227 -26.74 -17.64 11.00
N ARG A 228 -27.26 -17.64 9.78
CA ARG A 228 -28.29 -18.59 9.29
C ARG A 228 -27.72 -19.75 8.47
N SER A 229 -26.43 -19.71 8.10
CA SER A 229 -25.70 -20.78 7.39
C SER A 229 -24.95 -21.69 8.38
#